data_49077d247441599afd91d16d54bacb9e
#
_entry.id   49077d247441599afd91d16d54bacb9e
#
_cell.length_a   1.000
_cell.length_b   1.000
_cell.length_c   1.000
_cell.angle_alpha   90.00
_cell.angle_beta   90.00
_cell.angle_gamma   90.00
#
_symmetry.space_group_name_H-M   'P 1'
#
loop_
_entity.id
_entity.type
_entity.pdbx_description
1 polymer ?
#
loop_
_entity_poly.entity_id
_entity_poly.type
_entity_poly.pdbx_seq_one_letter_code
_entity_poly.pdbx_strand_id
1 'polypeptide(L)'
;YMLGKPLPDFDFRDIRPKGARLVTSGGKAPGPEPLKDCLHNIQKVLDRKEEGSKLTTLECHDIQCFIADAVLAGGIRRAAMISLFSYDDDEMLTCKYNHWYELNPQRARANNSVVLLRHRMKEKEFKAFWKKVQASKSGEPGIFWTNNKDLGINPCSEISLKSQQLCNLTEINVSDISSQEELNARAKAATFIGTLQASYTDFHYLRDAWQKNCEKDALLGVSMTGICSGGVLALNLEEAAEECNKENVRIAELIGINPSSRITCIKPSGTTSLVCGSSSGIHEWHDQCSSVATSASDA
;
A
#
# COMPACT_ATOMS: atom_id res chain seq x y z
N TYR A 1 13.03 25.46 9.08
CA TYR A 1 12.49 26.22 7.96
C TYR A 1 11.04 26.63 8.23
N MET A 2 10.10 25.70 8.36
CA MET A 2 8.67 25.98 8.65
C MET A 2 8.43 26.73 9.98
N LEU A 3 9.41 26.73 10.88
CA LEU A 3 9.40 27.46 12.15
C LEU A 3 10.21 28.76 12.10
N GLY A 4 10.51 29.28 10.93
CA GLY A 4 11.33 30.48 10.74
C GLY A 4 12.83 30.30 10.97
N LYS A 5 13.33 29.06 11.08
CA LYS A 5 14.76 28.78 11.16
C LYS A 5 15.35 28.64 9.75
N PRO A 6 16.64 28.98 9.58
CA PRO A 6 17.31 28.76 8.29
C PRO A 6 17.31 27.29 7.90
N LEU A 7 17.32 27.02 6.61
CA LEU A 7 17.50 25.67 6.10
C LEU A 7 18.85 25.12 6.57
N PRO A 8 18.94 23.88 7.07
CA PRO A 8 20.22 23.29 7.46
C PRO A 8 21.07 22.98 6.22
N ASP A 9 22.35 23.03 6.37
CA ASP A 9 23.28 22.47 5.41
C ASP A 9 23.25 20.94 5.54
N PHE A 10 22.96 20.26 4.43
CA PHE A 10 22.89 18.80 4.42
C PHE A 10 24.25 18.20 4.05
N ASP A 11 24.76 17.33 4.91
CA ASP A 11 25.96 16.55 4.65
C ASP A 11 25.59 15.10 4.26
N PHE A 12 25.97 14.71 3.05
CA PHE A 12 25.64 13.40 2.49
C PHE A 12 26.83 12.44 2.43
N ARG A 13 27.99 12.81 3.02
CA ARG A 13 29.24 12.03 2.90
C ARG A 13 29.16 10.65 3.50
N ASP A 14 28.34 10.46 4.53
CA ASP A 14 28.17 9.16 5.20
C ASP A 14 27.17 8.24 4.53
N ILE A 15 26.50 8.70 3.45
CA ILE A 15 25.60 7.85 2.67
C ILE A 15 26.41 6.94 1.76
N ARG A 16 26.09 5.64 1.78
CA ARG A 16 26.77 4.66 0.94
C ARG A 16 26.76 5.07 -0.53
N PRO A 17 27.89 4.96 -1.24
CA PRO A 17 27.94 5.32 -2.64
C PRO A 17 27.07 4.40 -3.48
N LYS A 18 26.61 4.91 -4.62
CA LYS A 18 25.80 4.15 -5.60
C LYS A 18 26.51 2.86 -5.99
N GLY A 19 25.79 1.75 -5.96
CA GLY A 19 26.30 0.43 -6.31
C GLY A 19 26.93 -0.35 -5.16
N ALA A 20 27.14 0.23 -3.98
CA ALA A 20 27.63 -0.49 -2.81
C ALA A 20 26.63 -1.59 -2.39
N ARG A 21 27.17 -2.77 -2.02
CA ARG A 21 26.34 -3.92 -1.62
C ARG A 21 25.62 -3.64 -0.29
N LEU A 22 24.33 -3.95 -0.25
CA LEU A 22 23.52 -3.92 0.99
C LEU A 22 23.51 -5.32 1.60
N VAL A 23 24.19 -5.50 2.73
CA VAL A 23 24.38 -6.82 3.37
C VAL A 23 23.09 -7.34 4.00
N THR A 24 22.35 -6.47 4.68
CA THR A 24 21.15 -6.87 5.46
C THR A 24 19.88 -6.99 4.62
N SER A 25 19.72 -6.15 3.60
CA SER A 25 18.50 -6.12 2.77
C SER A 25 18.69 -6.70 1.37
N GLY A 26 19.93 -7.06 1.02
CA GLY A 26 20.28 -7.45 -0.35
C GLY A 26 20.32 -6.26 -1.32
N GLY A 27 20.80 -6.48 -2.56
CA GLY A 27 20.88 -5.48 -3.62
C GLY A 27 21.98 -4.45 -3.45
N LYS A 28 21.80 -3.30 -4.12
CA LYS A 28 22.81 -2.25 -4.21
C LYS A 28 22.27 -0.93 -3.69
N ALA A 29 23.13 -0.15 -3.02
CA ALA A 29 22.79 1.18 -2.54
C ALA A 29 22.50 2.14 -3.71
N PRO A 30 21.48 3.02 -3.60
CA PRO A 30 21.17 4.01 -4.62
C PRO A 30 22.17 5.18 -4.68
N GLY A 31 22.93 5.38 -3.61
CA GLY A 31 23.75 6.57 -3.41
C GLY A 31 22.96 7.73 -2.77
N PRO A 32 23.60 8.90 -2.61
CA PRO A 32 22.96 10.05 -1.97
C PRO A 32 21.99 10.82 -2.89
N GLU A 33 22.06 10.65 -4.20
CA GLU A 33 21.33 11.49 -5.16
C GLU A 33 19.81 11.48 -4.97
N PRO A 34 19.13 10.32 -4.77
CA PRO A 34 17.68 10.33 -4.57
C PRO A 34 17.23 11.12 -3.34
N LEU A 35 18.03 11.12 -2.27
CA LEU A 35 17.73 11.91 -1.09
C LEU A 35 17.97 13.40 -1.34
N LYS A 36 19.04 13.76 -2.07
CA LYS A 36 19.29 15.15 -2.48
C LYS A 36 18.15 15.70 -3.32
N ASP A 37 17.71 14.94 -4.33
CA ASP A 37 16.60 15.33 -5.21
C ASP A 37 15.30 15.49 -4.40
N CYS A 38 15.02 14.59 -3.47
CA CYS A 38 13.87 14.67 -2.57
C CYS A 38 13.91 15.98 -1.76
N LEU A 39 15.00 16.26 -1.07
CA LEU A 39 15.13 17.46 -0.24
C LEU A 39 15.04 18.75 -1.06
N HIS A 40 15.67 18.78 -2.24
CA HIS A 40 15.61 19.91 -3.16
C HIS A 40 14.18 20.15 -3.68
N ASN A 41 13.45 19.10 -4.05
CA ASN A 41 12.08 19.25 -4.53
C ASN A 41 11.12 19.69 -3.41
N ILE A 42 11.31 19.17 -2.19
CA ILE A 42 10.55 19.63 -1.01
C ILE A 42 10.85 21.13 -0.76
N GLN A 43 12.11 21.53 -0.80
CA GLN A 43 12.50 22.94 -0.66
C GLN A 43 11.80 23.82 -1.70
N LYS A 44 11.77 23.41 -2.97
CA LYS A 44 11.06 24.14 -4.03
C LYS A 44 9.56 24.34 -3.73
N VAL A 45 8.91 23.35 -3.13
CA VAL A 45 7.50 23.49 -2.72
C VAL A 45 7.37 24.54 -1.63
N LEU A 46 8.25 24.50 -0.63
CA LEU A 46 8.22 25.44 0.50
C LEU A 46 8.59 26.86 0.10
N ASP A 47 9.58 27.05 -0.79
CA ASP A 47 10.05 28.37 -1.23
C ASP A 47 9.02 29.14 -2.08
N ARG A 48 8.04 28.44 -2.64
CA ARG A 48 6.92 29.07 -3.37
C ARG A 48 5.83 29.62 -2.46
N LYS A 49 5.91 29.33 -1.16
CA LYS A 49 4.88 29.73 -0.19
C LYS A 49 5.14 31.16 0.30
N GLU A 50 4.07 31.91 0.40
CA GLU A 50 4.10 33.18 1.13
C GLU A 50 4.27 32.93 2.62
N GLU A 51 4.95 33.85 3.29
CA GLU A 51 5.16 33.75 4.74
C GLU A 51 3.81 33.68 5.50
N GLY A 52 3.73 32.73 6.43
CA GLY A 52 2.51 32.50 7.20
C GLY A 52 1.41 31.70 6.49
N SER A 53 1.56 31.39 5.19
CA SER A 53 0.59 30.56 4.48
C SER A 53 0.73 29.07 4.87
N LYS A 54 -0.38 28.32 4.75
CA LYS A 54 -0.38 26.85 4.97
C LYS A 54 -0.12 26.12 3.67
N LEU A 55 0.43 24.92 3.77
CA LEU A 55 0.47 23.97 2.65
C LEU A 55 -0.95 23.58 2.24
N THR A 56 -1.20 23.46 0.93
CA THR A 56 -2.43 22.86 0.41
C THR A 56 -2.38 21.35 0.55
N THR A 57 -3.51 20.67 0.38
CA THR A 57 -3.58 19.21 0.38
C THR A 57 -2.69 18.62 -0.71
N LEU A 58 -2.70 19.22 -1.89
CA LEU A 58 -1.89 18.79 -3.03
C LEU A 58 -0.38 18.99 -2.78
N GLU A 59 0.04 20.10 -2.17
CA GLU A 59 1.43 20.30 -1.80
C GLU A 59 1.90 19.27 -0.76
N CYS A 60 1.07 18.92 0.22
CA CYS A 60 1.36 17.85 1.17
C CYS A 60 1.49 16.50 0.47
N HIS A 61 0.61 16.22 -0.50
CA HIS A 61 0.66 15.01 -1.32
C HIS A 61 1.95 14.93 -2.14
N ASP A 62 2.33 16.01 -2.84
CA ASP A 62 3.56 16.05 -3.64
C ASP A 62 4.82 15.87 -2.79
N ILE A 63 4.89 16.46 -1.59
CA ILE A 63 6.00 16.23 -0.64
C ILE A 63 6.10 14.74 -0.27
N GLN A 64 4.99 14.07 0.04
CA GLN A 64 4.99 12.63 0.34
C GLN A 64 5.44 11.81 -0.88
N CYS A 65 5.05 12.20 -2.09
CA CYS A 65 5.47 11.55 -3.31
C CYS A 65 6.98 11.67 -3.55
N PHE A 66 7.60 12.83 -3.29
CA PHE A 66 9.06 12.99 -3.37
C PHE A 66 9.80 12.13 -2.35
N ILE A 67 9.25 11.99 -1.13
CA ILE A 67 9.82 11.07 -0.12
C ILE A 67 9.74 9.62 -0.63
N ALA A 68 8.60 9.22 -1.20
CA ALA A 68 8.43 7.89 -1.75
C ALA A 68 9.39 7.59 -2.91
N ASP A 69 9.67 8.56 -3.78
CA ASP A 69 10.66 8.45 -4.86
C ASP A 69 12.07 8.15 -4.30
N ALA A 70 12.46 8.84 -3.24
CA ALA A 70 13.75 8.61 -2.60
C ALA A 70 13.87 7.17 -2.03
N VAL A 71 12.77 6.61 -1.53
CA VAL A 71 12.75 5.23 -1.00
C VAL A 71 12.83 4.18 -2.09
N LEU A 72 12.31 4.46 -3.30
CA LEU A 72 12.36 3.54 -4.44
C LEU A 72 13.75 3.34 -5.03
N ALA A 73 14.62 4.29 -4.84
CA ALA A 73 15.97 4.25 -5.37
C ALA A 73 16.76 3.12 -4.71
N GLY A 74 16.95 2.01 -5.33
CA GLY A 74 17.69 0.86 -4.79
C GLY A 74 17.13 -0.50 -5.23
N GLY A 75 15.96 -0.49 -5.86
CA GLY A 75 15.40 -1.62 -6.61
C GLY A 75 14.79 -2.75 -5.78
N ILE A 76 15.03 -2.81 -4.46
CA ILE A 76 14.55 -3.92 -3.62
C ILE A 76 13.32 -3.53 -2.79
N ARG A 77 13.30 -2.32 -2.26
CA ARG A 77 12.17 -1.83 -1.49
C ARG A 77 11.38 -0.86 -2.33
N ARG A 78 10.09 -1.08 -2.43
CA ARG A 78 9.15 -0.20 -3.12
C ARG A 78 8.34 0.56 -2.08
N ALA A 79 8.31 1.89 -2.21
CA ALA A 79 7.32 2.70 -1.54
C ALA A 79 6.06 2.72 -2.40
N ALA A 80 4.92 2.46 -1.78
CA ALA A 80 3.61 2.64 -2.38
C ALA A 80 2.74 3.39 -1.37
N MET A 81 1.93 4.30 -1.86
CA MET A 81 1.06 5.13 -1.03
C MET A 81 -0.37 5.10 -1.57
N ILE A 82 -1.30 5.45 -0.69
CA ILE A 82 -2.63 5.89 -1.08
C ILE A 82 -2.90 7.24 -0.43
N SER A 83 -3.39 8.19 -1.21
CA SER A 83 -3.87 9.47 -0.71
C SER A 83 -5.37 9.47 -0.69
N LEU A 84 -5.93 9.55 0.51
CA LEU A 84 -7.37 9.66 0.74
C LEU A 84 -7.73 11.14 0.93
N PHE A 85 -8.71 11.63 0.17
CA PHE A 85 -9.10 13.03 0.19
C PHE A 85 -10.63 13.21 0.10
N SER A 86 -11.10 14.39 0.44
CA SER A 86 -12.54 14.73 0.42
C SER A 86 -13.02 15.00 -1.00
N TYR A 87 -14.28 14.67 -1.29
CA TYR A 87 -14.86 14.81 -2.63
C TYR A 87 -14.99 16.27 -3.12
N ASP A 88 -14.84 17.23 -2.23
CA ASP A 88 -14.84 18.68 -2.47
C ASP A 88 -13.44 19.28 -2.62
N ASP A 89 -12.39 18.45 -2.58
CA ASP A 89 -11.01 18.85 -2.85
C ASP A 89 -10.74 18.76 -4.36
N ASP A 90 -11.04 19.83 -5.09
CA ASP A 90 -10.90 19.89 -6.55
C ASP A 90 -9.42 19.82 -6.99
N GLU A 91 -8.45 20.26 -6.17
CA GLU A 91 -7.01 20.13 -6.48
C GLU A 91 -6.59 18.67 -6.50
N MET A 92 -6.94 17.91 -5.46
CA MET A 92 -6.65 16.48 -5.40
C MET A 92 -7.44 15.68 -6.44
N LEU A 93 -8.69 16.08 -6.71
CA LEU A 93 -9.53 15.42 -7.71
C LEU A 93 -8.91 15.46 -9.12
N THR A 94 -8.27 16.59 -9.46
CA THR A 94 -7.76 16.84 -10.81
C THR A 94 -6.26 16.69 -10.96
N CYS A 95 -5.55 16.39 -9.87
CA CYS A 95 -4.08 16.39 -9.83
C CYS A 95 -3.41 15.37 -10.79
N LYS A 96 -4.17 14.37 -11.24
CA LYS A 96 -3.74 13.37 -12.22
C LYS A 96 -4.56 13.42 -13.51
N TYR A 97 -4.99 14.62 -13.92
CA TYR A 97 -5.62 14.83 -15.22
C TYR A 97 -4.57 15.14 -16.29
N ASN A 98 -4.92 14.90 -17.56
CA ASN A 98 -4.09 15.23 -18.71
C ASN A 98 -2.67 14.62 -18.65
N HIS A 99 -1.65 15.41 -18.96
CA HIS A 99 -0.23 15.01 -19.02
C HIS A 99 0.48 15.10 -17.66
N TRP A 100 -0.22 14.79 -16.56
CA TRP A 100 0.33 14.88 -15.22
C TRP A 100 1.64 14.09 -15.05
N TYR A 101 1.78 12.96 -15.74
CA TYR A 101 2.96 12.08 -15.69
C TYR A 101 4.23 12.73 -16.25
N GLU A 102 4.09 13.73 -17.12
CA GLU A 102 5.21 14.53 -17.64
C GLU A 102 5.54 15.69 -16.71
N LEU A 103 4.52 16.36 -16.18
CA LEU A 103 4.67 17.56 -15.37
C LEU A 103 4.93 17.27 -13.89
N ASN A 104 4.38 16.19 -13.37
CA ASN A 104 4.43 15.79 -11.97
C ASN A 104 4.62 14.28 -11.82
N PRO A 105 5.72 13.70 -12.34
CA PRO A 105 5.94 12.25 -12.39
C PRO A 105 5.98 11.61 -10.99
N GLN A 106 6.35 12.36 -9.93
CA GLN A 106 6.34 11.87 -8.55
C GLN A 106 4.95 11.38 -8.12
N ARG A 107 3.86 11.90 -8.68
CA ARG A 107 2.48 11.48 -8.33
C ARG A 107 2.16 10.03 -8.72
N ALA A 108 3.01 9.40 -9.54
CA ALA A 108 2.93 7.97 -9.83
C ALA A 108 3.20 7.08 -8.59
N ARG A 109 3.73 7.64 -7.50
CA ARG A 109 4.03 6.91 -6.25
C ARG A 109 2.81 6.71 -5.36
N ALA A 110 1.69 7.35 -5.65
CA ALA A 110 0.48 7.22 -4.86
C ALA A 110 -0.72 6.83 -5.71
N ASN A 111 -1.55 5.91 -5.23
CA ASN A 111 -2.92 5.80 -5.65
C ASN A 111 -3.74 6.91 -4.99
N ASN A 112 -4.65 7.52 -5.70
CA ASN A 112 -5.49 8.59 -5.19
C ASN A 112 -6.94 8.11 -5.12
N SER A 113 -7.58 8.21 -3.94
CA SER A 113 -8.98 7.82 -3.79
C SER A 113 -9.77 8.84 -2.99
N VAL A 114 -10.95 9.16 -3.49
CA VAL A 114 -11.89 10.02 -2.79
C VAL A 114 -12.63 9.21 -1.71
N VAL A 115 -12.79 9.79 -0.53
CA VAL A 115 -13.54 9.20 0.57
C VAL A 115 -15.00 9.60 0.46
N LEU A 116 -15.89 8.63 0.29
CA LEU A 116 -17.32 8.83 0.28
C LEU A 116 -17.98 8.15 1.48
N LEU A 117 -18.69 8.95 2.29
CA LEU A 117 -19.45 8.43 3.43
C LEU A 117 -20.81 7.91 2.94
N ARG A 118 -21.04 6.58 3.07
CA ARG A 118 -22.27 5.92 2.58
C ARG A 118 -23.55 6.56 3.09
N HIS A 119 -23.56 6.99 4.35
CA HIS A 119 -24.74 7.60 5.01
C HIS A 119 -24.96 9.07 4.67
N ARG A 120 -24.02 9.72 3.96
CA ARG A 120 -24.09 11.14 3.59
C ARG A 120 -24.24 11.38 2.10
N MET A 121 -23.63 10.52 1.27
CA MET A 121 -23.61 10.68 -0.19
C MET A 121 -24.99 10.37 -0.79
N LYS A 122 -25.56 11.34 -1.46
CA LYS A 122 -26.82 11.17 -2.21
C LYS A 122 -26.53 10.75 -3.64
N GLU A 123 -27.47 10.02 -4.25
CA GLU A 123 -27.31 9.52 -5.62
C GLU A 123 -27.04 10.64 -6.64
N LYS A 124 -27.76 11.78 -6.53
CA LYS A 124 -27.56 12.93 -7.42
C LYS A 124 -26.14 13.51 -7.31
N GLU A 125 -25.62 13.62 -6.10
CA GLU A 125 -24.26 14.12 -5.83
C GLU A 125 -23.22 13.16 -6.34
N PHE A 126 -23.43 11.86 -6.11
CA PHE A 126 -22.55 10.82 -6.64
C PHE A 126 -22.51 10.82 -8.17
N LYS A 127 -23.68 10.93 -8.84
CA LYS A 127 -23.72 10.99 -10.32
C LYS A 127 -22.99 12.23 -10.87
N ALA A 128 -23.07 13.37 -10.19
CA ALA A 128 -22.33 14.57 -10.57
C ALA A 128 -20.83 14.41 -10.38
N PHE A 129 -20.41 13.83 -9.27
CA PHE A 129 -19.01 13.50 -8.99
C PHE A 129 -18.48 12.47 -10.02
N TRP A 130 -19.22 11.39 -10.28
CA TRP A 130 -18.83 10.36 -11.24
C TRP A 130 -18.59 10.90 -12.66
N LYS A 131 -19.36 11.87 -13.10
CA LYS A 131 -19.13 12.56 -14.37
C LYS A 131 -17.77 13.26 -14.43
N LYS A 132 -17.33 13.87 -13.33
CA LYS A 132 -15.99 14.47 -13.23
C LYS A 132 -14.91 13.39 -13.37
N VAL A 133 -15.05 12.26 -12.66
CA VAL A 133 -14.12 11.14 -12.74
C VAL A 133 -14.06 10.57 -14.16
N GLN A 134 -15.20 10.35 -14.82
CA GLN A 134 -15.23 9.87 -16.20
C GLN A 134 -14.57 10.86 -17.18
N ALA A 135 -14.74 12.16 -16.97
CA ALA A 135 -14.15 13.21 -17.81
C ALA A 135 -12.62 13.24 -17.75
N SER A 136 -12.01 12.74 -16.68
CA SER A 136 -10.54 12.67 -16.52
C SER A 136 -9.89 11.74 -17.53
N LYS A 137 -10.62 10.72 -18.00
CA LYS A 137 -10.08 9.61 -18.81
C LYS A 137 -8.87 8.92 -18.17
N SER A 138 -8.68 9.13 -16.88
CA SER A 138 -7.69 8.48 -16.04
C SER A 138 -8.36 7.35 -15.25
N GLY A 139 -7.61 6.36 -14.81
CA GLY A 139 -8.10 5.36 -13.85
C GLY A 139 -8.31 5.90 -12.44
N GLU A 140 -7.99 7.16 -12.20
CA GLU A 140 -8.08 7.83 -10.91
C GLU A 140 -8.89 9.13 -10.97
N PRO A 141 -9.42 9.58 -9.83
CA PRO A 141 -9.32 8.94 -8.51
C PRO A 141 -10.16 7.68 -8.38
N GLY A 142 -9.69 6.75 -7.55
CA GLY A 142 -10.51 5.65 -7.02
C GLY A 142 -11.57 6.16 -6.05
N ILE A 143 -12.46 5.27 -5.61
CA ILE A 143 -13.52 5.60 -4.65
C ILE A 143 -13.43 4.69 -3.44
N PHE A 144 -13.21 5.28 -2.27
CA PHE A 144 -13.26 4.59 -0.99
C PHE A 144 -14.58 4.84 -0.28
N TRP A 145 -15.48 3.85 -0.32
CA TRP A 145 -16.74 3.88 0.40
C TRP A 145 -16.55 3.45 1.86
N THR A 146 -16.85 4.33 2.79
CA THR A 146 -16.77 4.03 4.22
C THR A 146 -17.97 4.58 5.01
N ASN A 147 -18.19 4.06 6.20
CA ASN A 147 -19.10 4.63 7.20
C ASN A 147 -18.33 5.41 8.29
N ASN A 148 -17.01 5.25 8.34
CA ASN A 148 -16.14 5.87 9.32
C ASN A 148 -14.99 6.61 8.62
N LYS A 149 -14.98 7.94 8.72
CA LYS A 149 -13.97 8.82 8.14
C LYS A 149 -12.56 8.67 8.76
N ASP A 150 -12.48 8.08 9.95
CA ASP A 150 -11.23 7.94 10.70
C ASP A 150 -10.48 6.64 10.34
N LEU A 151 -11.06 5.80 9.47
CA LEU A 151 -10.41 4.65 8.89
C LEU A 151 -9.72 5.03 7.58
N GLY A 152 -8.46 4.59 7.46
CA GLY A 152 -7.72 4.57 6.21
C GLY A 152 -7.74 3.19 5.57
N ILE A 153 -6.99 3.05 4.50
CA ILE A 153 -6.74 1.80 3.79
C ILE A 153 -5.28 1.72 3.37
N ASN A 154 -4.79 0.53 3.07
CA ASN A 154 -3.49 0.37 2.42
C ASN A 154 -3.56 0.75 0.92
N PRO A 155 -2.43 0.92 0.23
CA PRO A 155 -2.40 1.38 -1.17
C PRO A 155 -3.23 0.57 -2.15
N CYS A 156 -3.35 -0.73 -1.93
CA CYS A 156 -4.14 -1.63 -2.79
C CYS A 156 -5.60 -1.77 -2.34
N SER A 157 -6.01 -1.10 -1.25
CA SER A 157 -7.38 -0.98 -0.74
C SER A 157 -7.99 -2.25 -0.13
N GLU A 158 -7.23 -3.32 0.09
CA GLU A 158 -7.73 -4.57 0.66
C GLU A 158 -7.80 -4.59 2.19
N ILE A 159 -7.09 -3.68 2.89
CA ILE A 159 -7.02 -3.64 4.35
C ILE A 159 -7.49 -2.29 4.88
N SER A 160 -8.51 -2.28 5.72
CA SER A 160 -8.87 -1.10 6.51
C SER A 160 -7.93 -0.94 7.70
N LEU A 161 -7.37 0.25 7.85
CA LEU A 161 -6.39 0.58 8.87
C LEU A 161 -6.86 1.76 9.73
N LYS A 162 -6.63 1.67 11.03
CA LYS A 162 -6.64 2.80 11.93
C LYS A 162 -5.36 3.62 11.76
N SER A 163 -5.35 4.84 12.27
CA SER A 163 -4.12 5.62 12.34
C SER A 163 -3.02 4.86 13.08
N GLN A 164 -1.80 4.91 12.57
CA GLN A 164 -0.63 4.28 13.19
C GLN A 164 -0.81 2.76 13.39
N GLN A 165 -1.20 2.06 12.33
CA GLN A 165 -1.43 0.63 12.33
C GLN A 165 -0.81 -0.03 11.11
N LEU A 166 -0.30 -1.23 11.28
CA LEU A 166 0.25 -2.09 10.22
C LEU A 166 -0.63 -3.33 10.05
N CYS A 167 -0.56 -3.93 8.87
CA CYS A 167 -1.12 -5.23 8.59
C CYS A 167 -0.04 -6.15 8.00
N ASN A 168 -0.04 -7.41 8.42
CA ASN A 168 0.90 -8.43 7.98
C ASN A 168 0.25 -9.27 6.90
N LEU A 169 0.72 -9.11 5.66
CA LEU A 169 0.16 -9.75 4.48
C LEU A 169 0.92 -11.04 4.17
N THR A 170 0.17 -12.10 3.91
CA THR A 170 0.65 -13.35 3.32
C THR A 170 -0.24 -13.73 2.16
N GLU A 171 0.26 -14.54 1.23
CA GLU A 171 -0.47 -14.89 0.02
C GLU A 171 -0.21 -16.34 -0.34
N ILE A 172 -1.28 -17.07 -0.66
CA ILE A 172 -1.21 -18.47 -1.12
C ILE A 172 -1.60 -18.56 -2.60
N ASN A 173 -0.87 -19.36 -3.36
CA ASN A 173 -1.26 -19.73 -4.71
C ASN A 173 -2.38 -20.78 -4.62
N VAL A 174 -3.52 -20.51 -5.27
CA VAL A 174 -4.66 -21.43 -5.30
C VAL A 174 -4.99 -21.94 -6.70
N SER A 175 -4.16 -21.63 -7.69
CA SER A 175 -4.38 -22.01 -9.10
C SER A 175 -4.26 -23.51 -9.34
N ASP A 176 -3.49 -24.21 -8.51
CA ASP A 176 -3.18 -25.64 -8.61
C ASP A 176 -3.81 -26.49 -7.49
N ILE A 177 -4.63 -25.87 -6.63
CA ILE A 177 -5.31 -26.59 -5.54
C ILE A 177 -6.48 -27.43 -6.09
N SER A 178 -6.54 -28.68 -5.67
CA SER A 178 -7.56 -29.64 -6.11
C SER A 178 -8.40 -30.22 -4.97
N SER A 179 -8.01 -30.03 -3.71
CA SER A 179 -8.75 -30.57 -2.55
C SER A 179 -8.90 -29.55 -1.42
N GLN A 180 -9.88 -29.79 -0.56
CA GLN A 180 -10.13 -28.96 0.63
C GLN A 180 -8.97 -29.06 1.63
N GLU A 181 -8.41 -30.25 1.80
CA GLU A 181 -7.28 -30.49 2.71
C GLU A 181 -6.06 -29.68 2.30
N GLU A 182 -5.79 -29.59 0.99
CA GLU A 182 -4.67 -28.81 0.48
C GLU A 182 -4.90 -27.30 0.69
N LEU A 183 -6.12 -26.80 0.43
CA LEU A 183 -6.48 -25.41 0.70
C LEU A 183 -6.30 -25.06 2.18
N ASN A 184 -6.82 -25.92 3.07
CA ASN A 184 -6.72 -25.73 4.52
C ASN A 184 -5.26 -25.76 4.98
N ALA A 185 -4.44 -26.65 4.44
CA ALA A 185 -3.01 -26.73 4.78
C ALA A 185 -2.23 -25.47 4.37
N ARG A 186 -2.46 -24.97 3.14
CA ARG A 186 -1.81 -23.72 2.67
C ARG A 186 -2.30 -22.50 3.47
N ALA A 187 -3.60 -22.44 3.78
CA ALA A 187 -4.18 -21.37 4.59
C ALA A 187 -3.57 -21.34 6.00
N LYS A 188 -3.41 -22.50 6.65
CA LYS A 188 -2.72 -22.62 7.94
C LYS A 188 -1.27 -22.16 7.86
N ALA A 189 -0.51 -22.60 6.86
CA ALA A 189 0.88 -22.23 6.70
C ALA A 189 1.06 -20.71 6.52
N ALA A 190 0.23 -20.08 5.69
CA ALA A 190 0.24 -18.64 5.50
C ALA A 190 -0.15 -17.88 6.78
N THR A 191 -1.14 -18.39 7.52
CA THR A 191 -1.56 -17.81 8.80
C THR A 191 -0.46 -17.92 9.86
N PHE A 192 0.23 -19.05 9.91
CA PHE A 192 1.39 -19.24 10.79
C PHE A 192 2.44 -18.16 10.54
N ILE A 193 2.86 -17.97 9.28
CA ILE A 193 3.85 -16.97 8.90
C ILE A 193 3.35 -15.56 9.24
N GLY A 194 2.10 -15.23 8.91
CA GLY A 194 1.51 -13.92 9.20
C GLY A 194 1.45 -13.63 10.70
N THR A 195 1.12 -14.61 11.52
CA THR A 195 1.08 -14.46 12.98
C THR A 195 2.48 -14.22 13.56
N LEU A 196 3.50 -14.90 13.04
CA LEU A 196 4.88 -14.60 13.40
C LEU A 196 5.29 -13.17 13.00
N GLN A 197 4.92 -12.70 11.81
CA GLN A 197 5.17 -11.32 11.40
C GLN A 197 4.51 -10.32 12.36
N ALA A 198 3.30 -10.60 12.84
CA ALA A 198 2.57 -9.71 13.75
C ALA A 198 3.26 -9.53 15.11
N SER A 199 4.19 -10.41 15.48
CA SER A 199 4.99 -10.27 16.70
C SER A 199 6.13 -9.26 16.59
N TYR A 200 6.48 -8.82 15.39
CA TYR A 200 7.55 -7.82 15.19
C TYR A 200 7.02 -6.40 15.38
N THR A 201 6.94 -5.97 16.63
CA THR A 201 6.37 -4.68 17.04
C THR A 201 7.38 -3.71 17.64
N ASP A 202 8.67 -4.02 17.58
CA ASP A 202 9.73 -3.12 18.03
C ASP A 202 10.00 -2.03 16.97
N PHE A 203 9.34 -0.90 17.12
CA PHE A 203 9.40 0.23 16.21
C PHE A 203 10.15 1.42 16.81
N HIS A 204 11.47 1.28 17.05
CA HIS A 204 12.25 2.29 17.79
C HIS A 204 12.26 3.69 17.14
N TYR A 205 11.98 3.83 15.85
CA TYR A 205 11.96 5.13 15.17
C TYR A 205 10.55 5.72 15.03
N LEU A 206 9.52 5.00 15.50
CA LEU A 206 8.14 5.43 15.42
C LEU A 206 7.61 5.80 16.82
N ARG A 207 6.50 6.52 16.83
CA ARG A 207 5.81 6.84 18.09
C ARG A 207 5.21 5.58 18.71
N ASP A 208 5.17 5.49 20.03
CA ASP A 208 4.63 4.35 20.80
C ASP A 208 3.23 3.91 20.37
N ALA A 209 2.45 4.83 19.81
CA ALA A 209 1.11 4.51 19.33
C ALA A 209 1.12 3.46 18.19
N TRP A 210 2.18 3.39 17.37
CA TRP A 210 2.33 2.34 16.36
C TRP A 210 2.43 0.97 17.00
N GLN A 211 3.32 0.83 17.98
CA GLN A 211 3.49 -0.43 18.71
C GLN A 211 2.19 -0.84 19.40
N LYS A 212 1.59 0.06 20.20
CA LYS A 212 0.35 -0.20 20.94
C LYS A 212 -0.81 -0.64 20.04
N ASN A 213 -0.99 0.01 18.89
CA ASN A 213 -2.06 -0.34 17.95
C ASN A 213 -1.79 -1.67 17.26
N CYS A 214 -0.53 -1.94 16.87
CA CYS A 214 -0.16 -3.21 16.24
C CYS A 214 -0.27 -4.38 17.19
N GLU A 215 0.20 -4.26 18.44
CA GLU A 215 0.07 -5.29 19.47
C GLU A 215 -1.39 -5.57 19.82
N LYS A 216 -2.22 -4.51 19.89
CA LYS A 216 -3.63 -4.65 20.26
C LYS A 216 -4.43 -5.44 19.22
N ASP A 217 -4.28 -5.08 17.95
CA ASP A 217 -5.13 -5.63 16.87
C ASP A 217 -4.43 -6.77 16.09
N ALA A 218 -3.10 -6.86 16.12
CA ALA A 218 -2.25 -7.88 15.49
C ALA A 218 -2.72 -8.28 14.08
N LEU A 219 -3.05 -7.28 13.22
CA LEU A 219 -3.75 -7.50 11.96
C LEU A 219 -3.00 -8.42 11.01
N LEU A 220 -3.70 -9.38 10.45
CA LEU A 220 -3.25 -10.20 9.33
C LEU A 220 -4.04 -9.89 8.06
N GLY A 221 -3.50 -10.33 6.94
CA GLY A 221 -4.17 -10.36 5.65
C GLY A 221 -3.71 -11.59 4.87
N VAL A 222 -4.25 -12.76 5.24
CA VAL A 222 -4.06 -14.00 4.48
C VAL A 222 -4.89 -13.91 3.23
N SER A 223 -4.25 -13.93 2.07
CA SER A 223 -4.85 -13.71 0.77
C SER A 223 -4.61 -14.90 -0.17
N MET A 224 -5.37 -14.95 -1.25
CA MET A 224 -5.26 -15.94 -2.31
C MET A 224 -4.92 -15.26 -3.63
N THR A 225 -4.09 -15.92 -4.46
CA THR A 225 -3.84 -15.52 -5.86
C THR A 225 -4.08 -16.69 -6.79
N GLY A 226 -4.47 -16.43 -8.03
CA GLY A 226 -4.85 -17.48 -8.98
C GLY A 226 -6.29 -18.01 -8.78
N ILE A 227 -7.17 -17.19 -8.19
CA ILE A 227 -8.55 -17.60 -7.88
C ILE A 227 -9.30 -18.01 -9.16
N CYS A 228 -9.18 -17.21 -10.22
CA CYS A 228 -9.85 -17.51 -11.49
C CYS A 228 -9.06 -18.46 -12.41
N SER A 229 -7.86 -18.88 -12.01
CA SER A 229 -7.04 -19.84 -12.79
C SER A 229 -7.29 -21.29 -12.43
N GLY A 230 -7.99 -21.57 -11.33
CA GLY A 230 -8.16 -22.92 -10.81
C GLY A 230 -9.55 -23.21 -10.22
N GLY A 231 -9.66 -24.35 -9.58
CA GLY A 231 -10.91 -24.88 -9.05
C GLY A 231 -11.27 -24.43 -7.62
N VAL A 232 -10.53 -23.49 -7.03
CA VAL A 232 -10.70 -23.11 -5.62
C VAL A 232 -12.10 -22.63 -5.26
N LEU A 233 -12.82 -22.01 -6.20
CA LEU A 233 -14.19 -21.53 -5.98
C LEU A 233 -15.22 -22.67 -5.81
N ALA A 234 -14.87 -23.90 -6.17
CA ALA A 234 -15.68 -25.10 -5.92
C ALA A 234 -15.46 -25.67 -4.51
N LEU A 235 -14.46 -25.17 -3.78
CA LEU A 235 -14.14 -25.59 -2.42
C LEU A 235 -14.85 -24.72 -1.37
N ASN A 236 -14.81 -25.16 -0.13
CA ASN A 236 -15.41 -24.45 1.00
C ASN A 236 -14.43 -23.39 1.54
N LEU A 237 -14.58 -22.15 1.09
CA LEU A 237 -13.73 -21.01 1.52
C LEU A 237 -13.98 -20.59 2.97
N GLU A 238 -15.20 -20.81 3.50
CA GLU A 238 -15.53 -20.52 4.90
C GLU A 238 -14.75 -21.45 5.83
N GLU A 239 -14.69 -22.74 5.50
CA GLU A 239 -13.88 -23.73 6.24
C GLU A 239 -12.40 -23.33 6.27
N ALA A 240 -11.85 -22.92 5.13
CA ALA A 240 -10.45 -22.44 5.07
C ALA A 240 -10.24 -21.19 5.93
N ALA A 241 -11.20 -20.27 5.97
CA ALA A 241 -11.14 -19.09 6.83
C ALA A 241 -11.23 -19.47 8.32
N GLU A 242 -12.05 -20.46 8.68
CA GLU A 242 -12.11 -20.99 10.05
C GLU A 242 -10.78 -21.62 10.46
N GLU A 243 -10.13 -22.36 9.58
CA GLU A 243 -8.82 -22.94 9.84
C GLU A 243 -7.74 -21.84 10.03
N CYS A 244 -7.83 -20.72 9.28
CA CYS A 244 -6.99 -19.55 9.55
C CYS A 244 -7.24 -18.99 10.96
N ASN A 245 -8.50 -18.87 11.39
CA ASN A 245 -8.85 -18.38 12.72
C ASN A 245 -8.26 -19.27 13.83
N LYS A 246 -8.47 -20.59 13.72
CA LYS A 246 -7.95 -21.58 14.68
C LYS A 246 -6.42 -21.51 14.77
N GLU A 247 -5.75 -21.47 13.62
CA GLU A 247 -4.28 -21.43 13.56
C GLU A 247 -3.73 -20.11 14.13
N ASN A 248 -4.36 -18.97 13.83
CA ASN A 248 -3.94 -17.69 14.40
C ASN A 248 -4.03 -17.69 15.93
N VAL A 249 -5.14 -18.16 16.51
CA VAL A 249 -5.31 -18.27 17.96
C VAL A 249 -4.23 -19.18 18.54
N ARG A 250 -4.04 -20.37 17.97
CA ARG A 250 -3.04 -21.34 18.43
C ARG A 250 -1.61 -20.77 18.47
N ILE A 251 -1.22 -20.08 17.38
CA ILE A 251 0.14 -19.53 17.29
C ILE A 251 0.27 -18.29 18.18
N ALA A 252 -0.74 -17.42 18.21
CA ALA A 252 -0.72 -16.22 19.08
C ALA A 252 -0.54 -16.59 20.56
N GLU A 253 -1.24 -17.61 21.03
CA GLU A 253 -1.08 -18.15 22.38
C GLU A 253 0.33 -18.70 22.61
N LEU A 254 0.86 -19.47 21.64
CA LEU A 254 2.19 -20.07 21.74
C LEU A 254 3.32 -19.05 21.87
N ILE A 255 3.21 -17.92 21.14
CA ILE A 255 4.24 -16.87 21.12
C ILE A 255 3.93 -15.68 22.05
N GLY A 256 2.77 -15.69 22.73
CA GLY A 256 2.40 -14.71 23.74
C GLY A 256 1.96 -13.35 23.18
N ILE A 257 1.29 -13.33 22.03
CA ILE A 257 0.70 -12.10 21.47
C ILE A 257 -0.84 -12.18 21.44
N ASN A 258 -1.50 -11.06 21.17
CA ASN A 258 -2.95 -11.07 21.00
C ASN A 258 -3.34 -11.80 19.70
N PRO A 259 -4.44 -12.57 19.69
CA PRO A 259 -5.04 -13.04 18.45
C PRO A 259 -5.44 -11.87 17.54
N SER A 260 -5.32 -12.07 16.25
CA SER A 260 -5.57 -11.03 15.25
C SER A 260 -7.05 -10.65 15.18
N SER A 261 -7.35 -9.37 15.18
CA SER A 261 -8.73 -8.87 15.08
C SER A 261 -9.31 -9.01 13.66
N ARG A 262 -8.49 -9.21 12.64
CA ARG A 262 -8.82 -9.52 11.25
C ARG A 262 -7.71 -10.41 10.68
N ILE A 263 -8.07 -11.43 9.88
CA ILE A 263 -7.11 -12.46 9.45
C ILE A 263 -7.06 -12.59 7.95
N THR A 264 -8.19 -12.61 7.25
CA THR A 264 -8.27 -12.89 5.82
C THR A 264 -8.57 -11.63 5.00
N CYS A 265 -8.09 -11.59 3.77
CA CYS A 265 -8.41 -10.55 2.79
C CYS A 265 -8.31 -11.11 1.36
N ILE A 266 -8.75 -10.33 0.38
CA ILE A 266 -8.45 -10.57 -1.03
C ILE A 266 -7.62 -9.42 -1.53
N LYS A 267 -6.34 -9.69 -1.77
CA LYS A 267 -5.39 -8.73 -2.29
C LYS A 267 -5.34 -8.80 -3.81
N PRO A 268 -5.33 -7.66 -4.53
CA PRO A 268 -4.94 -7.65 -5.93
C PRO A 268 -3.45 -7.97 -6.02
N SER A 269 -3.11 -9.21 -6.32
CA SER A 269 -1.74 -9.69 -6.41
C SER A 269 -1.06 -9.09 -7.64
N GLY A 270 0.14 -8.55 -7.45
CA GLY A 270 0.98 -8.04 -8.53
C GLY A 270 2.12 -9.01 -8.83
N THR A 271 3.33 -8.66 -8.42
CA THR A 271 4.54 -9.45 -8.66
C THR A 271 4.46 -10.89 -8.11
N THR A 272 3.75 -11.11 -7.00
CA THR A 272 3.64 -12.45 -6.39
C THR A 272 2.93 -13.44 -7.32
N SER A 273 1.85 -13.02 -8.01
CA SER A 273 1.17 -13.89 -8.98
C SER A 273 2.05 -14.28 -10.15
N LEU A 274 2.94 -13.38 -10.60
CA LEU A 274 3.91 -13.68 -11.65
C LEU A 274 4.93 -14.73 -11.20
N VAL A 275 5.45 -14.60 -9.98
CA VAL A 275 6.37 -15.59 -9.39
C VAL A 275 5.68 -16.96 -9.24
N CYS A 276 4.40 -16.95 -8.87
CA CYS A 276 3.60 -18.18 -8.74
C CYS A 276 3.11 -18.75 -10.08
N GLY A 277 3.28 -18.03 -11.19
CA GLY A 277 2.77 -18.47 -12.51
C GLY A 277 1.25 -18.57 -12.53
N SER A 278 0.53 -17.68 -11.83
CA SER A 278 -0.92 -17.70 -11.70
C SER A 278 -1.55 -16.38 -12.13
N SER A 279 -2.87 -16.36 -12.35
CA SER A 279 -3.60 -15.10 -12.53
C SER A 279 -3.55 -14.26 -11.26
N SER A 280 -3.70 -12.93 -11.41
CA SER A 280 -3.51 -11.96 -10.32
C SER A 280 -4.74 -11.87 -9.41
N GLY A 281 -4.64 -12.31 -8.17
CA GLY A 281 -5.71 -12.26 -7.19
C GLY A 281 -7.01 -12.89 -7.71
N ILE A 282 -8.06 -12.09 -7.84
CA ILE A 282 -9.37 -12.50 -8.39
C ILE A 282 -9.50 -12.30 -9.90
N HIS A 283 -8.48 -11.71 -10.55
CA HIS A 283 -8.56 -11.43 -11.98
C HIS A 283 -8.37 -12.70 -12.83
N GLU A 284 -9.03 -12.73 -13.98
CA GLU A 284 -8.79 -13.74 -14.98
C GLU A 284 -7.47 -13.51 -15.71
N TRP A 285 -7.00 -14.53 -16.44
CA TRP A 285 -5.93 -14.35 -17.41
C TRP A 285 -6.39 -13.42 -18.52
N HIS A 286 -5.51 -12.48 -18.91
CA HIS A 286 -5.80 -11.57 -20.02
C HIS A 286 -5.64 -12.24 -21.38
N ASP A 287 -4.76 -13.26 -21.45
CA ASP A 287 -4.49 -14.02 -22.67
C ASP A 287 -3.85 -15.37 -22.31
N GLN A 288 -3.81 -16.30 -23.27
CA GLN A 288 -3.09 -17.58 -23.16
C GLN A 288 -1.56 -17.37 -23.02
N CYS A 289 -1.05 -16.23 -23.46
CA CYS A 289 0.32 -15.78 -23.27
C CYS A 289 0.31 -14.41 -22.57
N SER A 290 0.39 -14.37 -21.27
CA SER A 290 0.61 -13.12 -20.55
C SER A 290 2.09 -12.74 -20.58
N SER A 291 2.49 -11.90 -21.54
CA SER A 291 3.70 -11.10 -21.36
C SER A 291 3.33 -9.91 -20.48
N VAL A 292 3.63 -9.99 -19.19
CA VAL A 292 3.64 -8.80 -18.36
C VAL A 292 4.89 -8.03 -18.75
N ALA A 293 4.73 -6.98 -19.54
CA ALA A 293 5.73 -5.96 -19.71
C ALA A 293 5.89 -5.28 -18.35
N THR A 294 6.81 -5.75 -17.53
CA THR A 294 7.39 -4.91 -16.49
C THR A 294 8.06 -3.76 -17.23
N SER A 295 7.53 -2.56 -17.08
CA SER A 295 8.21 -1.38 -17.64
C SER A 295 9.62 -1.33 -17.05
N ALA A 296 10.60 -0.96 -17.85
CA ALA A 296 12.00 -0.80 -17.42
C ALA A 296 12.16 0.24 -16.27
N SER A 297 11.11 1.00 -15.96
CA SER A 297 10.99 1.86 -14.79
C SER A 297 10.73 1.07 -13.49
N ASP A 298 10.40 -0.22 -13.56
CA ASP A 298 10.12 -1.08 -12.41
C ASP A 298 11.30 -2.01 -12.07
N ALA A 299 12.41 -1.92 -12.82
CA ALA A 299 13.64 -2.68 -12.60
C ALA A 299 14.70 -1.87 -11.82
#